data_f911ce3f0bd1c1d83c8a869251ab49d7
#
_entry.id   f911ce3f0bd1c1d83c8a869251ab49d7
#
_cell.length_a   1.000
_cell.length_b   1.000
_cell.length_c   1.000
_cell.angle_alpha   90.00
_cell.angle_beta   90.00
_cell.angle_gamma   90.00
#
_symmetry.space_group_name_H-M   'P 1'
#
loop_
_entity.id
_entity.type
_entity.pdbx_description
1 polymer ?
#
loop_
_entity_poly.entity_id
_entity_poly.type
_entity_poly.pdbx_seq_one_letter_code
_entity_poly.pdbx_strand_id
1 'polypeptide(L)'
;MENYIVSARKYRPSTFDTVVGQRALTTTLKNAIANHKLAHAYLFCGPRGVGKTTCARIFAKTINCLHPTSEGEACNECESCKAFNEQRSYNIHELDAASNNSVEDIRSLIEQVRIPPQIGKYKVYIIDEVHMLSTAAFNAFLKTLEEPPQHAIFILATTEKHKILPTILSRCQIYDFSRITVNDTVEHLENVARKEHIEAEPEALNVIAQKADGGMRDALSIFDQVVSFTNGHITYQSVIENLNVLDYEYYFKLTDFFLENKVAECLLTFNDILRKGFDGNHFITGLTSHFRNLLVSRDPSTLQLLEAGASIRDRYQAQAQKCTPQFLYKAMKLCNDCDLNYRQSKNKRLLVELTLIQVAQLTAEPEDAGSGHGPKKQLSPVFHTAQASQPVAPPAQATPAATAPVSQPTPQPQPAAASAQPYTSTLQQPEVPYTKSSPLPKVSTERKAPVIKAGSLGMSIRKTQTASAEPTARTASNAPVQQPVAETWEDYMFNEKDLGYYWREFASLLPKEEAANAGRMMNMHPHLLADQQTFEVAVDNDMVQKYMQQLAPKIEAHLQEKLHNRKIRMTTRVSEANENVRPYSHVERFQMMSKKNPSLLKLKEALGLELS
;
A
#
# COMPACT_ATOMS: atom_id res chain seq x y z
N MET A 1 -5.63 35.12 27.73
CA MET A 1 -5.67 33.67 27.38
C MET A 1 -4.63 33.45 26.33
N GLU A 2 -3.56 32.74 26.61
CA GLU A 2 -2.60 32.33 25.59
C GLU A 2 -3.31 31.34 24.66
N ASN A 3 -3.30 31.64 23.37
CA ASN A 3 -3.88 30.73 22.39
C ASN A 3 -3.06 29.43 22.39
N TYR A 4 -3.69 28.32 22.75
CA TYR A 4 -3.06 26.99 22.65
C TYR A 4 -2.59 26.73 21.22
N ILE A 5 -1.30 26.48 21.03
CA ILE A 5 -0.68 26.15 19.74
C ILE A 5 -0.30 24.68 19.80
N VAL A 6 -0.84 23.88 18.88
CA VAL A 6 -0.55 22.44 18.75
C VAL A 6 0.96 22.22 18.58
N SER A 7 1.53 21.23 19.26
CA SER A 7 2.98 20.95 19.27
C SER A 7 3.56 20.73 17.87
N ALA A 8 2.83 20.11 16.98
CA ALA A 8 3.23 19.95 15.58
C ALA A 8 3.48 21.27 14.84
N ARG A 9 2.90 22.37 15.30
CA ARG A 9 3.14 23.74 14.80
C ARG A 9 4.19 24.48 15.63
N LYS A 10 4.12 24.37 16.95
CA LYS A 10 5.03 25.05 17.92
C LYS A 10 6.48 24.58 17.74
N TYR A 11 6.68 23.27 17.56
CA TYR A 11 7.99 22.62 17.41
C TYR A 11 8.39 22.33 15.95
N ARG A 12 7.74 23.02 14.99
CA ARG A 12 8.13 22.92 13.59
C ARG A 12 9.56 23.42 13.41
N PRO A 13 10.49 22.61 12.83
CA PRO A 13 11.87 23.02 12.59
C PRO A 13 11.97 24.34 11.83
N SER A 14 12.87 25.22 12.28
CA SER A 14 13.13 26.53 11.66
C SER A 14 14.49 26.61 10.96
N THR A 15 15.36 25.64 11.23
CA THR A 15 16.72 25.49 10.66
C THR A 15 16.94 24.05 10.20
N PHE A 16 17.89 23.81 9.30
CA PHE A 16 18.20 22.46 8.84
C PHE A 16 18.72 21.56 9.96
N ASP A 17 19.46 22.10 10.93
CA ASP A 17 20.03 21.33 12.04
C ASP A 17 18.96 20.82 13.01
N THR A 18 17.80 21.48 13.06
CA THR A 18 16.66 21.06 13.89
C THR A 18 15.76 20.02 13.20
N VAL A 19 16.04 19.68 11.93
CA VAL A 19 15.30 18.66 11.22
C VAL A 19 15.76 17.26 11.64
N VAL A 20 14.87 16.49 12.22
CA VAL A 20 15.14 15.15 12.75
C VAL A 20 15.16 14.11 11.63
N GLY A 21 16.10 13.16 11.67
CA GLY A 21 16.13 11.95 10.83
C GLY A 21 16.55 12.16 9.37
N GLN A 22 16.83 13.42 8.91
CA GLN A 22 17.12 13.72 7.49
C GLN A 22 18.53 14.32 7.26
N ARG A 23 19.52 13.95 8.08
CA ARG A 23 20.87 14.59 8.07
C ARG A 23 21.56 14.59 6.70
N ALA A 24 21.56 13.48 5.97
CA ALA A 24 22.19 13.39 4.66
C ALA A 24 21.58 14.37 3.65
N LEU A 25 20.25 14.49 3.68
CA LEU A 25 19.49 15.37 2.79
C LEU A 25 19.73 16.84 3.14
N THR A 26 19.65 17.22 4.42
CA THR A 26 19.88 18.60 4.86
C THR A 26 21.31 19.04 4.58
N THR A 27 22.31 18.17 4.76
CA THR A 27 23.70 18.43 4.38
C THR A 27 23.83 18.67 2.88
N THR A 28 23.17 17.88 2.05
CA THR A 28 23.21 18.07 0.59
C THR A 28 22.59 19.40 0.18
N LEU A 29 21.49 19.81 0.79
CA LEU A 29 20.86 21.12 0.53
C LEU A 29 21.75 22.27 1.01
N LYS A 30 22.37 22.17 2.19
CA LYS A 30 23.36 23.17 2.68
C LYS A 30 24.53 23.31 1.71
N ASN A 31 25.09 22.20 1.22
CA ASN A 31 26.17 22.21 0.27
C ASN A 31 25.79 22.86 -1.07
N ALA A 32 24.55 22.62 -1.55
CA ALA A 32 24.04 23.25 -2.76
C ALA A 32 23.94 24.78 -2.62
N ILE A 33 23.52 25.26 -1.46
CA ILE A 33 23.45 26.68 -1.12
C ILE A 33 24.88 27.29 -1.04
N ALA A 34 25.77 26.65 -0.27
CA ALA A 34 27.14 27.13 -0.08
C ALA A 34 27.93 27.21 -1.39
N ASN A 35 27.74 26.25 -2.29
CA ASN A 35 28.40 26.21 -3.59
C ASN A 35 27.70 27.03 -4.68
N HIS A 36 26.60 27.72 -4.36
CA HIS A 36 25.78 28.47 -5.33
C HIS A 36 25.30 27.62 -6.52
N LYS A 37 25.11 26.30 -6.33
CA LYS A 37 24.64 25.35 -7.33
C LYS A 37 23.17 24.99 -7.08
N LEU A 38 22.30 25.97 -7.34
CA LEU A 38 20.86 25.78 -7.16
C LEU A 38 20.24 25.31 -8.47
N ALA A 39 19.41 24.25 -8.38
CA ALA A 39 18.56 23.82 -9.47
C ALA A 39 17.31 24.72 -9.54
N HIS A 40 16.69 24.82 -10.71
CA HIS A 40 15.44 25.56 -10.88
C HIS A 40 14.21 24.80 -10.35
N ALA A 41 14.28 23.47 -10.28
CA ALA A 41 13.19 22.65 -9.78
C ALA A 41 13.70 21.53 -8.88
N TYR A 42 13.04 21.38 -7.74
CA TYR A 42 13.28 20.36 -6.72
C TYR A 42 12.03 19.52 -6.54
N LEU A 43 12.20 18.22 -6.34
CA LEU A 43 11.07 17.33 -6.00
C LEU A 43 11.39 16.58 -4.71
N PHE A 44 10.65 16.88 -3.65
CA PHE A 44 10.75 16.26 -2.34
C PHE A 44 9.71 15.14 -2.22
N CYS A 45 10.19 13.90 -2.22
CA CYS A 45 9.36 12.69 -2.17
C CYS A 45 9.48 12.02 -0.80
N GLY A 46 8.43 11.38 -0.31
CA GLY A 46 8.48 10.57 0.91
C GLY A 46 7.18 10.56 1.69
N PRO A 47 7.08 9.73 2.75
CA PRO A 47 5.87 9.58 3.55
C PRO A 47 5.35 10.91 4.12
N ARG A 48 4.09 10.89 4.60
CA ARG A 48 3.51 12.03 5.29
C ARG A 48 4.24 12.29 6.61
N GLY A 49 4.33 13.56 7.02
CA GLY A 49 4.84 13.91 8.36
C GLY A 49 6.35 13.89 8.53
N VAL A 50 7.16 13.49 7.52
CA VAL A 50 8.63 13.36 7.60
C VAL A 50 9.41 14.68 7.42
N GLY A 51 8.72 15.80 7.20
CA GLY A 51 9.36 17.13 7.13
C GLY A 51 9.57 17.71 5.73
N LYS A 52 8.99 17.15 4.65
CA LYS A 52 9.14 17.65 3.25
C LYS A 52 8.87 19.15 3.12
N THR A 53 7.66 19.58 3.45
CA THR A 53 7.24 21.00 3.38
C THR A 53 8.02 21.87 4.34
N THR A 54 8.43 21.33 5.51
CA THR A 54 9.29 22.03 6.46
C THR A 54 10.67 22.30 5.89
N CYS A 55 11.34 21.30 5.30
CA CYS A 55 12.62 21.47 4.61
C CYS A 55 12.51 22.43 3.42
N ALA A 56 11.40 22.35 2.65
CA ALA A 56 11.12 23.28 1.55
C ALA A 56 11.08 24.74 2.05
N ARG A 57 10.40 24.99 3.16
CA ARG A 57 10.32 26.32 3.80
C ARG A 57 11.66 26.81 4.31
N ILE A 58 12.43 25.95 4.99
CA ILE A 58 13.78 26.28 5.48
C ILE A 58 14.69 26.60 4.29
N PHE A 59 14.68 25.78 3.25
CA PHE A 59 15.47 25.97 2.04
C PHE A 59 15.12 27.31 1.34
N ALA A 60 13.82 27.57 1.12
CA ALA A 60 13.33 28.80 0.51
C ALA A 60 13.73 30.06 1.32
N LYS A 61 13.67 30.00 2.65
CA LYS A 61 14.11 31.06 3.55
C LYS A 61 15.61 31.29 3.46
N THR A 62 16.40 30.22 3.46
CA THR A 62 17.87 30.28 3.47
C THR A 62 18.43 30.85 2.18
N ILE A 63 17.91 30.47 1.01
CA ILE A 63 18.39 31.00 -0.30
C ILE A 63 18.04 32.47 -0.50
N ASN A 64 17.00 32.97 0.17
CA ASN A 64 16.58 34.38 0.15
C ASN A 64 17.12 35.19 1.36
N CYS A 65 17.91 34.56 2.23
CA CYS A 65 18.53 35.26 3.35
C CYS A 65 19.60 36.25 2.87
N LEU A 66 19.58 37.47 3.38
CA LEU A 66 20.52 38.52 3.03
C LEU A 66 21.89 38.27 3.66
N HIS A 67 21.93 37.70 4.86
CA HIS A 67 23.10 37.43 5.67
C HIS A 67 23.08 35.98 6.18
N PRO A 68 23.34 34.97 5.31
CA PRO A 68 23.41 33.59 5.77
C PRO A 68 24.53 33.40 6.79
N THR A 69 24.36 32.50 7.75
CA THR A 69 25.37 32.14 8.73
C THR A 69 26.52 31.38 8.06
N SER A 70 27.66 31.29 8.76
CA SER A 70 28.83 30.48 8.31
C SER A 70 28.50 29.00 8.09
N GLU A 71 27.44 28.50 8.75
CA GLU A 71 26.98 27.12 8.65
C GLU A 71 25.94 26.90 7.54
N GLY A 72 25.66 27.93 6.72
CA GLY A 72 24.70 27.83 5.61
C GLY A 72 23.23 27.86 6.06
N GLU A 73 22.93 28.45 7.21
CA GLU A 73 21.59 28.64 7.72
C GLU A 73 21.08 30.08 7.52
N ALA A 74 19.77 30.28 7.57
CA ALA A 74 19.18 31.61 7.54
C ALA A 74 19.40 32.33 8.87
N CYS A 75 19.78 33.63 8.81
CA CYS A 75 20.07 34.43 10.00
C CYS A 75 18.85 34.70 10.91
N ASN A 76 17.62 34.55 10.43
CA ASN A 76 16.35 34.85 11.11
C ASN A 76 16.15 36.32 11.53
N GLU A 77 17.09 37.21 11.30
CA GLU A 77 17.07 38.61 11.74
C GLU A 77 16.90 39.61 10.60
N CYS A 78 17.31 39.28 9.38
CA CYS A 78 17.18 40.17 8.23
C CYS A 78 15.72 40.36 7.82
N GLU A 79 15.44 41.40 7.07
CA GLU A 79 14.10 41.75 6.60
C GLU A 79 13.41 40.60 5.86
N SER A 80 14.11 39.90 4.99
CA SER A 80 13.59 38.74 4.25
C SER A 80 13.20 37.60 5.20
N CYS A 81 14.03 37.29 6.21
CA CYS A 81 13.74 36.25 7.18
C CYS A 81 12.56 36.61 8.09
N LYS A 82 12.48 37.88 8.55
CA LYS A 82 11.36 38.36 9.37
C LYS A 82 10.05 38.33 8.59
N ALA A 83 10.04 38.86 7.37
CA ALA A 83 8.87 38.82 6.49
C ALA A 83 8.37 37.40 6.25
N PHE A 84 9.29 36.43 6.07
CA PHE A 84 8.92 35.03 5.92
C PHE A 84 8.33 34.41 7.20
N ASN A 85 8.97 34.66 8.35
CA ASN A 85 8.51 34.14 9.65
C ASN A 85 7.10 34.68 10.01
N GLU A 86 6.80 35.92 9.63
CA GLU A 86 5.50 36.58 9.79
C GLU A 86 4.51 36.27 8.67
N GLN A 87 4.85 35.38 7.73
CA GLN A 87 4.02 35.00 6.58
C GLN A 87 3.64 36.17 5.65
N ARG A 88 4.50 37.19 5.58
CA ARG A 88 4.33 38.39 4.74
C ARG A 88 5.34 38.44 3.57
N SER A 89 5.99 37.34 3.26
CA SER A 89 6.98 37.29 2.17
C SER A 89 6.30 37.35 0.81
N TYR A 90 6.73 38.31 -0.02
CA TYR A 90 6.30 38.40 -1.42
C TYR A 90 7.11 37.49 -2.36
N ASN A 91 8.18 36.87 -1.86
CA ASN A 91 9.09 36.07 -2.68
C ASN A 91 8.90 34.55 -2.50
N ILE A 92 8.23 34.13 -1.42
CA ILE A 92 8.03 32.71 -1.14
C ILE A 92 6.51 32.47 -1.10
N HIS A 93 6.04 31.73 -2.10
CA HIS A 93 4.65 31.36 -2.27
C HIS A 93 4.48 29.89 -1.95
N GLU A 94 3.52 29.57 -1.09
CA GLU A 94 3.22 28.20 -0.69
C GLU A 94 1.78 27.88 -1.14
N LEU A 95 1.64 26.83 -1.96
CA LEU A 95 0.37 26.35 -2.49
C LEU A 95 0.20 24.89 -2.13
N ASP A 96 -1.01 24.52 -1.76
CA ASP A 96 -1.45 23.15 -1.62
C ASP A 96 -2.19 22.72 -2.88
N ALA A 97 -1.65 21.74 -3.60
CA ALA A 97 -2.23 21.23 -4.83
C ALA A 97 -3.55 20.48 -4.59
N ALA A 98 -3.86 20.04 -3.36
CA ALA A 98 -5.16 19.46 -3.07
C ALA A 98 -6.30 20.51 -3.17
N SER A 99 -6.00 21.76 -2.79
CA SER A 99 -6.92 22.88 -2.82
C SER A 99 -6.88 23.66 -4.16
N ASN A 100 -5.73 23.65 -4.86
CA ASN A 100 -5.45 24.43 -6.06
C ASN A 100 -5.00 23.51 -7.20
N ASN A 101 -5.89 22.66 -7.72
CA ASN A 101 -5.56 21.60 -8.68
C ASN A 101 -6.00 21.91 -10.12
N SER A 102 -6.66 23.05 -10.34
CA SER A 102 -7.19 23.43 -11.65
C SER A 102 -6.10 23.94 -12.59
N VAL A 103 -6.40 23.95 -13.88
CA VAL A 103 -5.50 24.51 -14.91
C VAL A 103 -5.38 26.02 -14.76
N GLU A 104 -6.45 26.67 -14.34
CA GLU A 104 -6.56 28.12 -14.14
C GLU A 104 -5.66 28.56 -12.99
N ASP A 105 -5.63 27.83 -11.88
CA ASP A 105 -4.75 28.12 -10.72
C ASP A 105 -3.27 28.06 -11.15
N ILE A 106 -2.90 27.05 -11.89
CA ILE A 106 -1.52 26.88 -12.38
C ILE A 106 -1.16 27.94 -13.43
N ARG A 107 -2.09 28.37 -14.29
CA ARG A 107 -1.84 29.49 -15.23
C ARG A 107 -1.63 30.79 -14.50
N SER A 108 -2.45 31.10 -13.50
CA SER A 108 -2.30 32.27 -12.64
C SER A 108 -0.95 32.28 -11.93
N LEU A 109 -0.50 31.10 -11.43
CA LEU A 109 0.83 30.94 -10.84
C LEU A 109 1.93 31.24 -11.87
N ILE A 110 1.83 30.68 -13.09
CA ILE A 110 2.81 30.88 -14.17
C ILE A 110 2.94 32.36 -14.54
N GLU A 111 1.85 33.12 -14.56
CA GLU A 111 1.87 34.56 -14.79
C GLU A 111 2.63 35.31 -13.69
N GLN A 112 2.40 34.94 -12.41
CA GLN A 112 3.12 35.50 -11.28
C GLN A 112 4.62 35.17 -11.29
N VAL A 113 4.99 33.99 -11.80
CA VAL A 113 6.39 33.54 -11.91
C VAL A 113 7.20 34.48 -12.82
N ARG A 114 6.60 35.07 -13.84
CA ARG A 114 7.29 35.96 -14.79
C ARG A 114 7.73 37.28 -14.18
N ILE A 115 7.13 37.66 -13.06
CA ILE A 115 7.45 38.92 -12.36
C ILE A 115 8.65 38.69 -11.46
N PRO A 116 9.79 39.41 -11.66
CA PRO A 116 10.97 39.24 -10.82
C PRO A 116 10.71 39.71 -9.38
N PRO A 117 11.50 39.21 -8.39
CA PRO A 117 11.39 39.63 -7.01
C PRO A 117 11.80 41.10 -6.85
N GLN A 118 11.11 41.84 -5.98
CA GLN A 118 11.48 43.23 -5.65
C GLN A 118 12.60 43.30 -4.62
N ILE A 119 12.63 42.37 -3.67
CA ILE A 119 13.61 42.27 -2.60
C ILE A 119 14.12 40.83 -2.57
N GLY A 120 15.44 40.61 -2.53
CA GLY A 120 16.05 39.29 -2.54
C GLY A 120 16.43 38.79 -3.93
N LYS A 121 16.92 37.54 -4.01
CA LYS A 121 17.50 36.98 -5.25
C LYS A 121 16.51 36.09 -6.01
N TYR A 122 15.70 35.35 -5.30
CA TYR A 122 14.86 34.29 -5.88
C TYR A 122 13.41 34.42 -5.49
N LYS A 123 12.52 34.06 -6.42
CA LYS A 123 11.11 33.87 -6.18
C LYS A 123 10.84 32.37 -6.09
N VAL A 124 10.40 31.90 -4.94
CA VAL A 124 10.29 30.48 -4.64
C VAL A 124 8.82 30.07 -4.57
N TYR A 125 8.49 29.00 -5.28
CA TYR A 125 7.15 28.42 -5.30
C TYR A 125 7.19 27.02 -4.70
N ILE A 126 6.61 26.86 -3.53
CA ILE A 126 6.46 25.58 -2.84
C ILE A 126 5.07 25.04 -3.18
N ILE A 127 5.01 23.90 -3.88
CA ILE A 127 3.75 23.23 -4.23
C ILE A 127 3.70 21.92 -3.47
N ASP A 128 2.85 21.86 -2.45
CA ASP A 128 2.67 20.66 -1.63
C ASP A 128 1.63 19.73 -2.26
N GLU A 129 1.79 18.43 -2.00
CA GLU A 129 0.97 17.32 -2.53
C GLU A 129 0.76 17.42 -4.05
N VAL A 130 1.84 17.74 -4.77
CA VAL A 130 1.81 18.03 -6.22
C VAL A 130 1.17 16.91 -7.06
N HIS A 131 1.13 15.67 -6.57
CA HIS A 131 0.44 14.56 -7.23
C HIS A 131 -1.08 14.73 -7.34
N MET A 132 -1.66 15.70 -6.62
CA MET A 132 -3.09 16.05 -6.68
C MET A 132 -3.44 16.95 -7.86
N LEU A 133 -2.45 17.53 -8.56
CA LEU A 133 -2.69 18.33 -9.76
C LEU A 133 -3.31 17.48 -10.87
N SER A 134 -4.26 18.09 -11.60
CA SER A 134 -4.83 17.45 -12.78
C SER A 134 -3.77 17.26 -13.89
N THR A 135 -3.94 16.27 -14.75
CA THR A 135 -3.03 16.03 -15.89
C THR A 135 -2.89 17.27 -16.79
N ALA A 136 -3.97 18.01 -16.96
CA ALA A 136 -3.96 19.24 -17.76
C ALA A 136 -3.18 20.36 -17.06
N ALA A 137 -3.26 20.47 -15.72
CA ALA A 137 -2.46 21.41 -14.92
C ALA A 137 -0.97 21.06 -14.99
N PHE A 138 -0.61 19.79 -14.89
CA PHE A 138 0.77 19.33 -15.09
C PHE A 138 1.30 19.72 -16.47
N ASN A 139 0.54 19.47 -17.53
CA ASN A 139 0.95 19.82 -18.89
C ASN A 139 1.15 21.34 -19.09
N ALA A 140 0.31 22.16 -18.47
CA ALA A 140 0.49 23.61 -18.48
C ALA A 140 1.78 24.04 -17.77
N PHE A 141 2.15 23.34 -16.70
CA PHE A 141 3.34 23.62 -15.88
C PHE A 141 4.65 23.18 -16.54
N LEU A 142 4.62 22.11 -17.39
CA LEU A 142 5.81 21.56 -18.04
C LEU A 142 6.64 22.62 -18.79
N LYS A 143 6.00 23.52 -19.55
CA LYS A 143 6.71 24.58 -20.28
C LYS A 143 7.52 25.49 -19.37
N THR A 144 6.99 25.81 -18.20
CA THR A 144 7.69 26.66 -17.21
C THR A 144 8.84 25.92 -16.54
N LEU A 145 8.74 24.59 -16.37
CA LEU A 145 9.82 23.75 -15.86
C LEU A 145 10.93 23.50 -16.90
N GLU A 146 10.61 23.56 -18.20
CA GLU A 146 11.58 23.43 -19.30
C GLU A 146 12.41 24.72 -19.46
N GLU A 147 11.74 25.87 -19.43
CA GLU A 147 12.33 27.19 -19.62
C GLU A 147 12.00 28.12 -18.43
N PRO A 148 12.53 27.81 -17.22
CA PRO A 148 12.22 28.60 -16.04
C PRO A 148 12.92 29.97 -16.09
N PRO A 149 12.28 31.07 -15.62
CA PRO A 149 12.96 32.31 -15.40
C PRO A 149 14.12 32.15 -14.42
N GLN A 150 15.23 32.83 -14.62
CA GLN A 150 16.46 32.67 -13.80
C GLN A 150 16.24 32.94 -12.31
N HIS A 151 15.27 33.76 -11.96
CA HIS A 151 14.92 34.10 -10.59
C HIS A 151 13.92 33.15 -9.95
N ALA A 152 13.34 32.21 -10.71
CA ALA A 152 12.30 31.31 -10.21
C ALA A 152 12.89 29.96 -9.77
N ILE A 153 12.50 29.52 -8.57
CA ILE A 153 12.83 28.20 -8.03
C ILE A 153 11.51 27.52 -7.63
N PHE A 154 11.34 26.30 -8.12
CA PHE A 154 10.18 25.47 -7.79
C PHE A 154 10.58 24.36 -6.82
N ILE A 155 9.81 24.19 -5.75
CA ILE A 155 9.98 23.09 -4.80
C ILE A 155 8.66 22.33 -4.74
N LEU A 156 8.63 21.19 -5.39
CA LEU A 156 7.47 20.31 -5.45
C LEU A 156 7.58 19.28 -4.32
N ALA A 157 6.53 19.08 -3.55
CA ALA A 157 6.49 18.05 -2.52
C ALA A 157 5.38 17.03 -2.81
N THR A 158 5.64 15.75 -2.58
CA THR A 158 4.67 14.67 -2.80
C THR A 158 4.84 13.53 -1.82
N THR A 159 3.74 12.93 -1.43
CA THR A 159 3.72 11.65 -0.72
C THR A 159 3.76 10.45 -1.67
N GLU A 160 3.40 10.64 -2.95
CA GLU A 160 3.24 9.59 -3.94
C GLU A 160 4.07 9.84 -5.21
N LYS A 161 5.37 9.49 -5.13
CA LYS A 161 6.32 9.67 -6.25
C LYS A 161 5.88 8.97 -7.54
N HIS A 162 5.22 7.80 -7.41
CA HIS A 162 4.79 6.99 -8.54
C HIS A 162 3.65 7.63 -9.36
N LYS A 163 2.92 8.59 -8.79
CA LYS A 163 1.87 9.35 -9.51
C LYS A 163 2.43 10.54 -10.31
N ILE A 164 3.70 10.90 -10.11
CA ILE A 164 4.33 12.02 -10.81
C ILE A 164 4.76 11.59 -12.21
N LEU A 165 4.42 12.41 -13.20
CA LEU A 165 4.76 12.15 -14.59
C LEU A 165 6.29 12.05 -14.80
N PRO A 166 6.79 11.09 -15.59
CA PRO A 166 8.21 10.95 -15.90
C PRO A 166 8.82 12.22 -16.51
N THR A 167 8.03 12.98 -17.24
CA THR A 167 8.42 14.28 -17.82
C THR A 167 8.76 15.33 -16.77
N ILE A 168 8.10 15.32 -15.59
CA ILE A 168 8.43 16.18 -14.44
C ILE A 168 9.67 15.64 -13.72
N LEU A 169 9.72 14.30 -13.48
CA LEU A 169 10.84 13.66 -12.79
C LEU A 169 12.19 13.96 -13.47
N SER A 170 12.22 13.99 -14.81
CA SER A 170 13.44 14.27 -15.59
C SER A 170 13.93 15.72 -15.52
N ARG A 171 13.10 16.65 -15.02
CA ARG A 171 13.41 18.10 -14.93
C ARG A 171 13.63 18.58 -13.51
N CYS A 172 13.39 17.72 -12.52
CA CYS A 172 13.54 18.06 -11.12
C CYS A 172 14.73 17.34 -10.50
N GLN A 173 15.43 18.03 -9.59
CA GLN A 173 16.37 17.36 -8.69
C GLN A 173 15.58 16.67 -7.58
N ILE A 174 15.66 15.32 -7.53
CA ILE A 174 14.85 14.51 -6.64
C ILE A 174 15.55 14.30 -5.31
N TYR A 175 14.80 14.48 -4.21
CA TYR A 175 15.22 14.23 -2.83
C TYR A 175 14.21 13.29 -2.17
N ASP A 176 14.67 12.08 -1.83
CA ASP A 176 13.83 11.07 -1.20
C ASP A 176 13.98 11.14 0.33
N PHE A 177 12.91 11.56 1.02
CA PHE A 177 12.81 11.61 2.47
C PHE A 177 12.50 10.22 3.01
N SER A 178 13.28 9.75 3.97
CA SER A 178 13.05 8.49 4.67
C SER A 178 12.09 8.66 5.85
N ARG A 179 11.52 7.55 6.32
CA ARG A 179 10.83 7.52 7.62
C ARG A 179 11.83 7.84 8.72
N ILE A 180 11.38 8.57 9.73
CA ILE A 180 12.17 8.88 10.92
C ILE A 180 12.20 7.62 11.79
N THR A 181 13.35 7.29 12.36
CA THR A 181 13.48 6.11 13.22
C THR A 181 12.70 6.29 14.52
N VAL A 182 12.29 5.18 15.12
CA VAL A 182 11.59 5.22 16.43
C VAL A 182 12.46 5.90 17.48
N ASN A 183 13.77 5.60 17.49
CA ASN A 183 14.71 6.20 18.46
C ASN A 183 14.82 7.72 18.30
N ASP A 184 15.00 8.22 17.06
CA ASP A 184 15.07 9.66 16.79
C ASP A 184 13.75 10.36 17.17
N THR A 185 12.61 9.67 16.97
CA THR A 185 11.28 10.20 17.33
C THR A 185 11.14 10.28 18.86
N VAL A 186 11.54 9.23 19.59
CA VAL A 186 11.49 9.21 21.07
C VAL A 186 12.38 10.31 21.63
N GLU A 187 13.63 10.44 21.18
CA GLU A 187 14.54 11.50 21.61
C GLU A 187 13.94 12.90 21.40
N HIS A 188 13.31 13.10 20.24
CA HIS A 188 12.64 14.38 19.97
C HIS A 188 11.44 14.62 20.89
N LEU A 189 10.60 13.61 21.13
CA LEU A 189 9.45 13.70 22.03
C LEU A 189 9.90 13.95 23.48
N GLU A 190 10.98 13.32 23.95
CA GLU A 190 11.57 13.60 25.26
C GLU A 190 12.03 15.06 25.39
N ASN A 191 12.67 15.59 24.34
CA ASN A 191 13.06 16.98 24.30
C ASN A 191 11.86 17.94 24.34
N VAL A 192 10.75 17.58 23.67
CA VAL A 192 9.49 18.35 23.72
C VAL A 192 8.86 18.25 25.10
N ALA A 193 8.75 17.07 25.68
CA ALA A 193 8.20 16.84 27.02
C ALA A 193 8.95 17.66 28.08
N ARG A 194 10.30 17.68 28.00
CA ARG A 194 11.15 18.48 28.90
C ARG A 194 10.89 19.98 28.75
N LYS A 195 10.68 20.49 27.54
CA LYS A 195 10.37 21.91 27.28
C LYS A 195 8.97 22.31 27.75
N GLU A 196 8.03 21.40 27.70
CA GLU A 196 6.65 21.61 28.17
C GLU A 196 6.46 21.27 29.65
N HIS A 197 7.53 20.84 30.36
CA HIS A 197 7.49 20.39 31.75
C HIS A 197 6.50 19.23 31.99
N ILE A 198 6.44 18.30 31.05
CA ILE A 198 5.61 17.10 31.07
C ILE A 198 6.45 15.91 31.52
N GLU A 199 5.94 15.15 32.48
CA GLU A 199 6.55 13.89 32.90
C GLU A 199 6.07 12.75 31.97
N ALA A 200 7.01 12.09 31.27
CA ALA A 200 6.70 11.04 30.34
C ALA A 200 7.62 9.84 30.51
N GLU A 201 7.03 8.65 30.60
CA GLU A 201 7.79 7.40 30.63
C GLU A 201 8.40 7.12 29.23
N PRO A 202 9.67 6.69 29.15
CA PRO A 202 10.31 6.38 27.86
C PRO A 202 9.56 5.29 27.06
N GLU A 203 8.94 4.34 27.76
CA GLU A 203 8.15 3.26 27.14
C GLU A 203 6.85 3.80 26.53
N ALA A 204 6.22 4.76 27.18
CA ALA A 204 5.06 5.47 26.67
C ALA A 204 5.38 6.25 25.38
N LEU A 205 6.50 6.96 25.37
CA LEU A 205 6.98 7.69 24.18
C LEU A 205 7.34 6.74 23.03
N ASN A 206 7.86 5.55 23.34
CA ASN A 206 8.15 4.51 22.34
C ASN A 206 6.86 4.04 21.65
N VAL A 207 5.77 3.81 22.40
CA VAL A 207 4.46 3.45 21.83
C VAL A 207 3.93 4.55 20.90
N ILE A 208 4.04 5.82 21.31
CA ILE A 208 3.66 6.98 20.48
C ILE A 208 4.48 7.00 19.18
N ALA A 209 5.80 6.80 19.26
CA ALA A 209 6.69 6.80 18.11
C ALA A 209 6.38 5.66 17.13
N GLN A 210 6.11 4.47 17.63
CA GLN A 210 5.68 3.33 16.81
C GLN A 210 4.35 3.59 16.11
N LYS A 211 3.37 4.15 16.84
CA LYS A 211 2.05 4.48 16.28
C LYS A 211 2.12 5.53 15.17
N ALA A 212 3.09 6.45 15.26
CA ALA A 212 3.31 7.51 14.28
C ALA A 212 3.96 7.04 12.97
N ASP A 213 4.47 5.80 12.92
CA ASP A 213 5.03 5.15 11.73
C ASP A 213 6.06 6.04 10.99
N GLY A 214 6.95 6.68 11.75
CA GLY A 214 8.02 7.53 11.24
C GLY A 214 7.60 8.92 10.77
N GLY A 215 6.38 9.37 11.06
CA GLY A 215 5.89 10.72 10.80
C GLY A 215 5.99 11.61 12.03
N MET A 216 6.95 12.54 12.12
CA MET A 216 7.11 13.45 13.26
C MET A 216 5.87 14.31 13.54
N ARG A 217 5.18 14.76 12.48
CA ARG A 217 3.95 15.54 12.65
C ARG A 217 2.85 14.74 13.35
N ASP A 218 2.72 13.46 12.96
CA ASP A 218 1.72 12.57 13.53
C ASP A 218 2.13 12.17 14.95
N ALA A 219 3.44 11.95 15.23
CA ALA A 219 3.96 11.71 16.57
C ALA A 219 3.64 12.87 17.56
N LEU A 220 3.89 14.10 17.14
CA LEU A 220 3.58 15.28 17.95
C LEU A 220 2.07 15.49 18.15
N SER A 221 1.25 15.15 17.14
CA SER A 221 -0.21 15.24 17.26
C SER A 221 -0.76 14.19 18.24
N ILE A 222 -0.23 12.97 18.19
CA ILE A 222 -0.55 11.90 19.14
C ILE A 222 -0.07 12.27 20.54
N PHE A 223 1.11 12.84 20.66
CA PHE A 223 1.65 13.33 21.94
C PHE A 223 0.72 14.37 22.58
N ASP A 224 0.28 15.39 21.83
CA ASP A 224 -0.67 16.40 22.31
C ASP A 224 -2.00 15.77 22.78
N GLN A 225 -2.51 14.77 22.02
CA GLN A 225 -3.72 14.06 22.38
C GLN A 225 -3.56 13.34 23.73
N VAL A 226 -2.44 12.65 23.92
CA VAL A 226 -2.13 11.93 25.17
C VAL A 226 -1.93 12.89 26.34
N VAL A 227 -1.19 13.98 26.13
CA VAL A 227 -1.00 15.04 27.15
C VAL A 227 -2.35 15.59 27.63
N SER A 228 -3.25 15.86 26.70
CA SER A 228 -4.59 16.37 27.01
C SER A 228 -5.42 15.37 27.80
N PHE A 229 -5.24 14.07 27.56
CA PHE A 229 -5.94 13.01 28.27
C PHE A 229 -5.37 12.77 29.67
N THR A 230 -4.04 12.85 29.83
CA THR A 230 -3.32 12.49 31.06
C THR A 230 -3.04 13.65 31.99
N ASN A 231 -3.47 14.86 31.62
CA ASN A 231 -3.22 16.09 32.37
C ASN A 231 -1.73 16.30 32.72
N GLY A 232 -0.81 15.87 31.82
CA GLY A 232 0.63 16.11 31.92
C GLY A 232 1.47 14.99 32.53
N HIS A 233 0.88 13.85 32.92
CA HIS A 233 1.61 12.66 33.39
C HIS A 233 1.41 11.50 32.39
N ILE A 234 2.36 11.30 31.48
CA ILE A 234 2.26 10.28 30.43
C ILE A 234 2.85 8.98 30.95
N THR A 235 1.98 8.01 31.27
CA THR A 235 2.38 6.65 31.62
C THR A 235 2.11 5.67 30.46
N TYR A 236 2.82 4.54 30.44
CA TYR A 236 2.59 3.49 29.44
C TYR A 236 1.12 3.07 29.36
N GLN A 237 0.47 2.84 30.53
CA GLN A 237 -0.92 2.42 30.59
C GLN A 237 -1.89 3.46 30.01
N SER A 238 -1.67 4.74 30.33
CA SER A 238 -2.53 5.83 29.81
C SER A 238 -2.43 5.99 28.30
N VAL A 239 -1.24 5.77 27.72
CA VAL A 239 -1.03 5.78 26.26
C VAL A 239 -1.77 4.64 25.58
N ILE A 240 -1.65 3.42 26.12
CA ILE A 240 -2.35 2.23 25.61
C ILE A 240 -3.87 2.45 25.58
N GLU A 241 -4.42 2.97 26.68
CA GLU A 241 -5.86 3.26 26.78
C GLU A 241 -6.31 4.35 25.82
N ASN A 242 -5.58 5.47 25.75
CA ASN A 242 -5.95 6.61 24.90
C ASN A 242 -5.85 6.29 23.41
N LEU A 243 -4.78 5.60 22.99
CA LEU A 243 -4.54 5.30 21.58
C LEU A 243 -5.26 4.04 21.11
N ASN A 244 -6.01 3.39 21.99
CA ASN A 244 -6.64 2.10 21.72
C ASN A 244 -5.67 1.11 21.07
N VAL A 245 -4.45 1.01 21.65
CA VAL A 245 -3.42 0.06 21.24
C VAL A 245 -3.56 -1.17 22.14
N LEU A 246 -3.56 -2.35 21.53
CA LEU A 246 -3.62 -3.57 22.32
C LEU A 246 -2.29 -3.80 23.01
N ASP A 247 -2.34 -3.97 24.35
CA ASP A 247 -1.17 -4.20 25.19
C ASP A 247 -0.41 -5.47 24.75
N TYR A 248 0.92 -5.40 24.70
CA TYR A 248 1.80 -6.54 24.45
C TYR A 248 1.54 -7.72 25.38
N GLU A 249 1.05 -7.47 26.61
CA GLU A 249 0.68 -8.50 27.58
C GLU A 249 -0.29 -9.53 27.01
N TYR A 250 -1.28 -9.12 26.23
CA TYR A 250 -2.24 -10.03 25.60
C TYR A 250 -1.55 -10.97 24.62
N TYR A 251 -0.62 -10.47 23.82
CA TYR A 251 0.09 -11.27 22.84
C TYR A 251 1.07 -12.24 23.51
N PHE A 252 1.75 -11.82 24.58
CA PHE A 252 2.62 -12.69 25.37
C PHE A 252 1.81 -13.83 26.00
N LYS A 253 0.69 -13.54 26.66
CA LYS A 253 -0.21 -14.53 27.25
C LYS A 253 -0.77 -15.51 26.22
N LEU A 254 -1.25 -14.99 25.09
CA LEU A 254 -1.76 -15.83 24.00
C LEU A 254 -0.69 -16.77 23.47
N THR A 255 0.55 -16.30 23.31
CA THR A 255 1.64 -17.16 22.84
C THR A 255 1.96 -18.26 23.84
N ASP A 256 1.97 -17.97 25.14
CA ASP A 256 2.13 -19.01 26.17
C ASP A 256 0.95 -20.01 26.12
N PHE A 257 -0.30 -19.58 25.94
CA PHE A 257 -1.46 -20.46 25.75
C PHE A 257 -1.36 -21.31 24.49
N PHE A 258 -0.84 -20.76 23.38
CA PHE A 258 -0.60 -21.55 22.16
C PHE A 258 0.46 -22.63 22.37
N LEU A 259 1.53 -22.33 23.11
CA LEU A 259 2.56 -23.30 23.41
C LEU A 259 2.04 -24.44 24.31
N GLU A 260 1.07 -24.14 25.17
CA GLU A 260 0.42 -25.09 26.06
C GLU A 260 -0.85 -25.75 25.45
N ASN A 261 -1.18 -25.46 24.18
CA ASN A 261 -2.39 -25.93 23.49
C ASN A 261 -3.71 -25.62 24.25
N LYS A 262 -3.75 -24.50 24.97
CA LYS A 262 -4.94 -24.07 25.74
C LYS A 262 -5.90 -23.25 24.85
N VAL A 263 -6.66 -23.94 24.00
CA VAL A 263 -7.57 -23.32 23.04
C VAL A 263 -8.68 -22.50 23.72
N ALA A 264 -9.24 -22.99 24.82
CA ALA A 264 -10.32 -22.31 25.53
C ALA A 264 -9.88 -20.94 26.05
N GLU A 265 -8.70 -20.86 26.65
CA GLU A 265 -8.11 -19.62 27.18
C GLU A 265 -7.79 -18.62 26.07
N CYS A 266 -7.34 -19.10 24.89
CA CYS A 266 -7.12 -18.25 23.72
C CYS A 266 -8.43 -17.59 23.26
N LEU A 267 -9.53 -18.35 23.17
CA LEU A 267 -10.84 -17.85 22.76
C LEU A 267 -11.44 -16.88 23.79
N LEU A 268 -11.28 -17.17 25.08
CA LEU A 268 -11.73 -16.28 26.16
C LEU A 268 -10.94 -14.95 26.14
N THR A 269 -9.61 -15.02 25.98
CA THR A 269 -8.78 -13.82 25.86
C THR A 269 -9.16 -12.98 24.65
N PHE A 270 -9.42 -13.61 23.51
CA PHE A 270 -9.91 -12.90 22.33
C PHE A 270 -11.29 -12.25 22.55
N ASN A 271 -12.19 -12.94 23.23
CA ASN A 271 -13.49 -12.36 23.58
C ASN A 271 -13.35 -11.14 24.51
N ASP A 272 -12.42 -11.17 25.44
CA ASP A 272 -12.14 -10.01 26.32
C ASP A 272 -11.56 -8.82 25.55
N ILE A 273 -10.70 -9.09 24.56
CA ILE A 273 -10.18 -8.06 23.65
C ILE A 273 -11.32 -7.41 22.86
N LEU A 274 -12.25 -8.21 22.32
CA LEU A 274 -13.42 -7.69 21.60
C LEU A 274 -14.34 -6.87 22.52
N ARG A 275 -14.54 -7.30 23.79
CA ARG A 275 -15.33 -6.56 24.79
C ARG A 275 -14.74 -5.19 25.13
N LYS A 276 -13.41 -5.05 25.06
CA LYS A 276 -12.71 -3.77 25.23
C LYS A 276 -12.82 -2.85 24.01
N GLY A 277 -13.48 -3.28 22.93
CA GLY A 277 -13.73 -2.49 21.72
C GLY A 277 -12.65 -2.60 20.65
N PHE A 278 -11.68 -3.49 20.78
CA PHE A 278 -10.66 -3.71 19.74
C PHE A 278 -11.25 -4.45 18.53
N ASP A 279 -10.80 -4.03 17.33
CA ASP A 279 -11.16 -4.73 16.09
C ASP A 279 -10.33 -6.00 15.88
N GLY A 280 -10.98 -7.06 15.40
CA GLY A 280 -10.32 -8.33 15.15
C GLY A 280 -9.21 -8.26 14.09
N ASN A 281 -9.29 -7.32 13.13
CA ASN A 281 -8.24 -7.13 12.14
C ASN A 281 -6.96 -6.59 12.78
N HIS A 282 -7.09 -5.53 13.59
CA HIS A 282 -5.96 -4.98 14.32
C HIS A 282 -5.33 -6.00 15.27
N PHE A 283 -6.15 -6.83 15.90
CA PHE A 283 -5.67 -7.93 16.74
C PHE A 283 -4.82 -8.94 15.96
N ILE A 284 -5.29 -9.43 14.81
CA ILE A 284 -4.56 -10.42 13.98
C ILE A 284 -3.27 -9.82 13.42
N THR A 285 -3.31 -8.58 12.92
CA THR A 285 -2.12 -7.88 12.41
C THR A 285 -1.08 -7.69 13.52
N GLY A 286 -1.53 -7.32 14.73
CA GLY A 286 -0.68 -7.22 15.91
C GLY A 286 -0.08 -8.56 16.34
N LEU A 287 -0.88 -9.64 16.33
CA LEU A 287 -0.40 -10.99 16.62
C LEU A 287 0.64 -11.49 15.60
N THR A 288 0.43 -11.19 14.32
CA THR A 288 1.41 -11.50 13.26
C THR A 288 2.73 -10.77 13.50
N SER A 289 2.65 -9.48 13.85
CA SER A 289 3.82 -8.67 14.20
C SER A 289 4.53 -9.19 15.46
N HIS A 290 3.77 -9.66 16.45
CA HIS A 290 4.32 -10.28 17.65
C HIS A 290 5.12 -11.56 17.34
N PHE A 291 4.57 -12.47 16.51
CA PHE A 291 5.31 -13.66 16.09
C PHE A 291 6.57 -13.33 15.27
N ARG A 292 6.51 -12.31 14.41
CA ARG A 292 7.70 -11.80 13.71
C ARG A 292 8.74 -11.28 14.70
N ASN A 293 8.32 -10.53 15.70
CA ASN A 293 9.23 -10.00 16.73
C ASN A 293 9.86 -11.11 17.57
N LEU A 294 9.12 -12.16 17.93
CA LEU A 294 9.67 -13.36 18.57
C LEU A 294 10.71 -14.04 17.69
N LEU A 295 10.45 -14.18 16.39
CA LEU A 295 11.40 -14.80 15.46
C LEU A 295 12.70 -13.99 15.35
N VAL A 296 12.59 -12.66 15.23
CA VAL A 296 13.73 -11.73 15.16
C VAL A 296 14.51 -11.69 16.48
N SER A 297 13.84 -11.80 17.62
CA SER A 297 14.48 -11.76 18.94
C SER A 297 15.22 -13.06 19.31
N ARG A 298 15.10 -14.09 18.52
CA ARG A 298 15.75 -15.37 18.75
C ARG A 298 17.25 -15.33 18.49
N ASP A 299 17.69 -14.56 17.49
CA ASP A 299 19.10 -14.41 17.14
C ASP A 299 19.61 -13.03 17.60
N PRO A 300 20.71 -12.97 18.35
CA PRO A 300 21.31 -11.70 18.77
C PRO A 300 21.68 -10.76 17.61
N SER A 301 22.02 -11.30 16.44
CA SER A 301 22.37 -10.49 15.27
C SER A 301 21.18 -9.72 14.68
N THR A 302 19.98 -10.27 14.80
CA THR A 302 18.73 -9.66 14.29
C THR A 302 18.00 -8.83 15.35
N LEU A 303 18.48 -8.81 16.59
CA LEU A 303 17.87 -8.06 17.68
C LEU A 303 17.78 -6.54 17.40
N GLN A 304 18.68 -6.02 16.56
CA GLN A 304 18.65 -4.63 16.11
C GLN A 304 17.40 -4.28 15.28
N LEU A 305 16.72 -5.28 14.69
CA LEU A 305 15.49 -5.12 13.94
C LEU A 305 14.24 -5.02 14.83
N LEU A 306 14.40 -5.17 16.14
CA LEU A 306 13.32 -5.06 17.11
C LEU A 306 13.22 -3.61 17.60
N GLU A 307 12.16 -2.95 17.19
CA GLU A 307 11.82 -1.57 17.55
C GLU A 307 11.00 -1.53 18.85
N ALA A 308 11.53 -2.07 19.95
CA ALA A 308 10.86 -2.13 21.25
C ALA A 308 11.74 -1.55 22.36
N GLY A 309 11.11 -1.06 23.43
CA GLY A 309 11.80 -0.61 24.63
C GLY A 309 12.61 -1.73 25.31
N ALA A 310 13.57 -1.38 26.14
CA ALA A 310 14.52 -2.34 26.72
C ALA A 310 13.82 -3.46 27.51
N SER A 311 12.85 -3.14 28.38
CA SER A 311 12.12 -4.12 29.20
C SER A 311 11.28 -5.09 28.34
N ILE A 312 10.65 -4.59 27.28
CA ILE A 312 9.87 -5.40 26.35
C ILE A 312 10.80 -6.31 25.53
N ARG A 313 11.99 -5.84 25.18
CA ARG A 313 13.00 -6.61 24.44
C ARG A 313 13.46 -7.83 25.20
N ASP A 314 13.73 -7.70 26.50
CA ASP A 314 14.14 -8.82 27.35
C ASP A 314 13.05 -9.88 27.45
N ARG A 315 11.79 -9.47 27.51
CA ARG A 315 10.63 -10.38 27.50
C ARG A 315 10.50 -11.13 26.16
N TYR A 316 10.69 -10.43 25.04
CA TYR A 316 10.71 -11.07 23.72
C TYR A 316 11.80 -12.12 23.62
N GLN A 317 13.02 -11.85 24.12
CA GLN A 317 14.09 -12.83 24.13
C GLN A 317 13.75 -14.06 24.98
N ALA A 318 13.20 -13.86 26.18
CA ALA A 318 12.81 -14.95 27.08
C ALA A 318 11.75 -15.87 26.47
N GLN A 319 10.70 -15.29 25.83
CA GLN A 319 9.64 -16.08 25.18
C GLN A 319 10.11 -16.70 23.86
N ALA A 320 10.97 -16.01 23.09
CA ALA A 320 11.52 -16.51 21.83
C ALA A 320 12.29 -17.83 21.99
N GLN A 321 12.98 -18.03 23.14
CA GLN A 321 13.67 -19.28 23.44
C GLN A 321 12.71 -20.47 23.62
N LYS A 322 11.47 -20.22 24.07
CA LYS A 322 10.43 -21.24 24.23
C LYS A 322 9.78 -21.63 22.90
N CYS A 323 9.82 -20.75 21.90
CA CYS A 323 9.15 -20.92 20.61
C CYS A 323 10.07 -21.60 19.58
N THR A 324 9.59 -22.61 18.86
CA THR A 324 10.35 -23.19 17.74
C THR A 324 10.18 -22.30 16.47
N PRO A 325 11.22 -22.17 15.61
CA PRO A 325 11.11 -21.41 14.38
C PRO A 325 10.00 -21.91 13.45
N GLN A 326 9.78 -23.22 13.43
CA GLN A 326 8.74 -23.84 12.62
C GLN A 326 7.33 -23.44 13.07
N PHE A 327 7.13 -23.39 14.41
CA PHE A 327 5.87 -22.90 14.99
C PHE A 327 5.62 -21.45 14.59
N LEU A 328 6.59 -20.55 14.82
CA LEU A 328 6.47 -19.14 14.51
C LEU A 328 6.18 -18.89 13.02
N TYR A 329 6.88 -19.61 12.12
CA TYR A 329 6.63 -19.50 10.69
C TYR A 329 5.20 -19.92 10.29
N LYS A 330 4.73 -21.08 10.80
CA LYS A 330 3.39 -21.58 10.53
C LYS A 330 2.32 -20.66 11.12
N ALA A 331 2.51 -20.17 12.34
CA ALA A 331 1.62 -19.25 13.01
C ALA A 331 1.48 -17.93 12.24
N MET A 332 2.61 -17.31 11.83
CA MET A 332 2.60 -16.12 10.97
C MET A 332 1.85 -16.35 9.67
N LYS A 333 2.05 -17.51 9.03
CA LYS A 333 1.34 -17.83 7.78
C LYS A 333 -0.17 -17.89 7.98
N LEU A 334 -0.64 -18.59 9.02
CA LEU A 334 -2.08 -18.68 9.35
C LEU A 334 -2.68 -17.31 9.66
N CYS A 335 -1.96 -16.48 10.43
CA CYS A 335 -2.41 -15.12 10.74
C CYS A 335 -2.45 -14.23 9.49
N ASN A 336 -1.46 -14.33 8.59
CA ASN A 336 -1.46 -13.59 7.33
C ASN A 336 -2.60 -14.03 6.41
N ASP A 337 -2.88 -15.33 6.31
CA ASP A 337 -4.00 -15.85 5.52
C ASP A 337 -5.35 -15.36 6.10
N CYS A 338 -5.46 -15.22 7.43
CA CYS A 338 -6.61 -14.63 8.10
C CYS A 338 -6.77 -13.15 7.73
N ASP A 339 -5.71 -12.35 7.78
CA ASP A 339 -5.73 -10.92 7.45
C ASP A 339 -6.16 -10.67 6.00
N LEU A 340 -5.59 -11.42 5.04
CA LEU A 340 -5.97 -11.34 3.63
C LEU A 340 -7.46 -11.65 3.39
N ASN A 341 -8.01 -12.63 4.12
CA ASN A 341 -9.39 -13.06 3.97
C ASN A 341 -10.38 -12.25 4.83
N TYR A 342 -9.89 -11.42 5.77
CA TYR A 342 -10.71 -10.73 6.77
C TYR A 342 -11.77 -9.81 6.12
N ARG A 343 -11.41 -9.06 5.07
CA ARG A 343 -12.35 -8.17 4.36
C ARG A 343 -13.43 -8.90 3.60
N GLN A 344 -13.14 -10.11 3.09
CA GLN A 344 -14.05 -10.90 2.28
C GLN A 344 -14.98 -11.78 3.13
N SER A 345 -14.58 -12.07 4.38
CA SER A 345 -15.36 -12.92 5.28
C SER A 345 -16.64 -12.22 5.76
N LYS A 346 -17.75 -12.95 5.67
CA LYS A 346 -19.04 -12.51 6.24
C LYS A 346 -19.06 -12.58 7.77
N ASN A 347 -18.37 -13.56 8.35
CA ASN A 347 -18.25 -13.71 9.80
C ASN A 347 -16.79 -13.55 10.22
N LYS A 348 -16.42 -12.31 10.45
CA LYS A 348 -15.06 -11.90 10.81
C LYS A 348 -14.60 -12.52 12.12
N ARG A 349 -15.50 -12.59 13.12
CA ARG A 349 -15.21 -13.17 14.43
C ARG A 349 -14.87 -14.65 14.31
N LEU A 350 -15.68 -15.43 13.61
CA LEU A 350 -15.45 -16.86 13.41
C LEU A 350 -14.13 -17.12 12.67
N LEU A 351 -13.78 -16.28 11.69
CA LEU A 351 -12.50 -16.42 10.96
C LEU A 351 -11.29 -16.30 11.90
N VAL A 352 -11.31 -15.31 12.80
CA VAL A 352 -10.26 -15.12 13.79
C VAL A 352 -10.23 -16.29 14.80
N GLU A 353 -11.39 -16.69 15.33
CA GLU A 353 -11.49 -17.83 16.27
C GLU A 353 -10.93 -19.12 15.65
N LEU A 354 -11.27 -19.42 14.39
CA LEU A 354 -10.71 -20.56 13.66
C LEU A 354 -9.19 -20.47 13.50
N THR A 355 -8.67 -19.29 13.23
CA THR A 355 -7.23 -19.08 13.12
C THR A 355 -6.52 -19.32 14.45
N LEU A 356 -7.07 -18.81 15.56
CA LEU A 356 -6.52 -19.05 16.91
C LEU A 356 -6.52 -20.54 17.26
N ILE A 357 -7.59 -21.27 16.94
CA ILE A 357 -7.66 -22.72 17.12
C ILE A 357 -6.56 -23.42 16.31
N GLN A 358 -6.40 -23.06 15.03
CA GLN A 358 -5.37 -23.64 14.16
C GLN A 358 -3.96 -23.37 14.67
N VAL A 359 -3.68 -22.15 15.15
CA VAL A 359 -2.37 -21.79 15.73
C VAL A 359 -2.10 -22.59 17.01
N ALA A 360 -3.08 -22.73 17.91
CA ALA A 360 -2.93 -23.53 19.12
C ALA A 360 -2.66 -25.02 18.81
N GLN A 361 -3.31 -25.56 17.78
CA GLN A 361 -3.11 -26.95 17.37
C GLN A 361 -1.76 -27.24 16.70
N LEU A 362 -0.98 -26.21 16.33
CA LEU A 362 0.38 -26.41 15.79
C LEU A 362 1.33 -27.04 16.82
N THR A 363 1.04 -26.92 18.10
CA THR A 363 1.84 -27.44 19.23
C THR A 363 1.28 -28.75 19.82
N ALA A 364 0.10 -29.19 19.34
CA ALA A 364 -0.43 -30.48 19.72
C ALA A 364 0.54 -31.60 19.29
N GLU A 365 0.99 -32.43 20.21
CA GLU A 365 1.81 -33.62 19.90
C GLU A 365 1.02 -34.51 18.92
N PRO A 366 1.66 -35.02 17.85
CA PRO A 366 1.02 -36.02 17.02
C PRO A 366 0.85 -37.27 17.90
N GLU A 367 -0.38 -37.61 18.26
CA GLU A 367 -0.65 -38.92 18.87
C GLU A 367 -0.06 -40.01 17.97
N ASP A 368 0.74 -40.89 18.55
CA ASP A 368 1.51 -41.95 17.94
C ASP A 368 0.81 -42.57 16.71
N ALA A 369 1.48 -42.46 15.57
CA ALA A 369 1.18 -43.20 14.37
C ALA A 369 1.60 -44.68 14.57
N GLY A 370 0.93 -45.37 15.49
CA GLY A 370 0.97 -46.82 15.64
C GLY A 370 -0.08 -47.46 14.78
N SER A 371 0.37 -48.17 13.73
CA SER A 371 -0.35 -49.09 12.84
C SER A 371 -1.17 -48.48 11.68
N GLY A 372 -0.65 -48.73 10.50
CA GLY A 372 -1.12 -48.46 9.14
C GLY A 372 -2.59 -48.65 8.88
N HIS A 373 -3.24 -47.52 8.66
CA HIS A 373 -4.38 -47.31 7.73
C HIS A 373 -4.46 -45.79 7.55
N GLY A 374 -4.68 -45.32 6.34
CA GLY A 374 -4.50 -43.95 5.88
C GLY A 374 -5.07 -42.82 6.76
N PRO A 375 -4.60 -41.56 6.59
CA PRO A 375 -4.74 -40.50 7.59
C PRO A 375 -6.15 -39.97 7.68
N LYS A 376 -6.92 -40.44 8.67
CA LYS A 376 -8.01 -39.64 9.23
C LYS A 376 -7.36 -38.68 10.21
N LYS A 377 -7.27 -37.38 9.84
CA LYS A 377 -6.97 -36.31 10.79
C LYS A 377 -8.07 -36.31 11.85
N GLN A 378 -7.87 -37.00 12.97
CA GLN A 378 -8.69 -36.80 14.15
C GLN A 378 -8.22 -35.51 14.80
N LEU A 379 -9.15 -34.56 14.89
CA LEU A 379 -8.95 -33.35 15.68
C LEU A 379 -8.93 -33.76 17.15
N SER A 380 -7.84 -33.45 17.87
CA SER A 380 -7.81 -33.57 19.33
C SER A 380 -8.95 -32.79 19.97
N PRO A 381 -9.57 -33.28 21.08
CA PRO A 381 -10.70 -32.57 21.68
C PRO A 381 -10.27 -31.19 22.17
N VAL A 382 -10.95 -30.18 21.62
CA VAL A 382 -10.67 -28.75 21.84
C VAL A 382 -11.00 -28.31 23.27
N PHE A 383 -11.83 -29.10 23.98
CA PHE A 383 -12.27 -28.81 25.35
C PHE A 383 -12.07 -30.04 26.23
N HIS A 384 -11.38 -29.84 27.37
CA HIS A 384 -11.34 -30.85 28.44
C HIS A 384 -12.70 -30.87 29.13
N THR A 385 -13.44 -31.94 28.98
CA THR A 385 -14.68 -32.16 29.74
C THR A 385 -14.31 -32.23 31.22
N ALA A 386 -14.78 -31.30 32.03
CA ALA A 386 -14.67 -31.39 33.48
C ALA A 386 -15.33 -32.71 33.91
N GLN A 387 -14.55 -33.64 34.45
CA GLN A 387 -15.06 -34.86 35.05
C GLN A 387 -16.03 -34.46 36.18
N ALA A 388 -17.29 -34.75 35.98
CA ALA A 388 -18.28 -34.62 37.02
C ALA A 388 -17.85 -35.59 38.17
N SER A 389 -17.62 -35.04 39.35
CA SER A 389 -17.36 -35.77 40.58
C SER A 389 -18.53 -36.73 40.84
N GLN A 390 -18.26 -38.03 40.79
CA GLN A 390 -19.23 -39.07 41.22
C GLN A 390 -19.38 -39.01 42.74
N PRO A 391 -20.59 -39.23 43.28
CA PRO A 391 -20.85 -39.21 44.72
C PRO A 391 -20.21 -40.45 45.39
N VAL A 392 -19.55 -40.18 46.49
CA VAL A 392 -18.96 -41.18 47.39
C VAL A 392 -20.03 -42.03 48.01
N ALA A 393 -19.99 -43.38 47.84
CA ALA A 393 -20.76 -44.36 48.63
C ALA A 393 -19.92 -44.84 49.81
N PRO A 394 -20.58 -45.14 51.00
CA PRO A 394 -19.88 -45.40 52.26
C PRO A 394 -19.28 -46.81 52.37
N PRO A 395 -18.38 -47.06 53.35
CA PRO A 395 -17.49 -48.21 53.38
C PRO A 395 -18.15 -49.48 53.99
N ALA A 396 -17.95 -50.64 53.37
CA ALA A 396 -18.25 -51.93 53.95
C ALA A 396 -16.98 -52.69 54.35
N GLN A 397 -17.08 -53.34 55.49
CA GLN A 397 -16.08 -53.97 56.36
C GLN A 397 -15.28 -55.09 55.72
N ALA A 398 -14.10 -55.30 56.32
CA ALA A 398 -13.11 -56.31 56.09
C ALA A 398 -13.54 -57.74 56.55
N THR A 399 -12.97 -58.73 55.92
CA THR A 399 -12.42 -59.92 56.60
C THR A 399 -11.47 -60.72 55.71
N PRO A 400 -10.57 -61.60 56.28
CA PRO A 400 -9.16 -61.65 55.88
C PRO A 400 -8.68 -63.01 55.31
N ALA A 401 -7.42 -62.99 54.88
CA ALA A 401 -6.43 -64.10 54.85
C ALA A 401 -6.46 -65.11 53.68
N ALA A 402 -5.37 -65.20 52.96
CA ALA A 402 -4.41 -66.33 53.02
C ALA A 402 -3.20 -66.15 52.10
N THR A 403 -2.06 -66.06 52.73
CA THR A 403 -0.73 -66.69 52.47
C THR A 403 -0.11 -66.70 51.05
N ALA A 404 1.10 -66.20 51.06
CA ALA A 404 2.24 -66.26 50.12
C ALA A 404 2.68 -67.71 49.70
N PRO A 405 3.65 -67.90 48.74
CA PRO A 405 5.04 -67.48 48.95
C PRO A 405 5.84 -66.99 47.73
N VAL A 406 6.70 -66.03 47.98
CA VAL A 406 8.18 -65.92 47.79
C VAL A 406 8.83 -66.70 46.64
N SER A 407 9.52 -65.97 45.73
CA SER A 407 10.89 -66.29 45.27
C SER A 407 11.50 -65.08 44.53
N GLN A 408 12.54 -64.53 45.13
CA GLN A 408 13.68 -63.82 44.52
C GLN A 408 14.80 -64.88 44.26
N PRO A 409 16.02 -64.59 43.63
CA PRO A 409 16.64 -63.35 43.23
C PRO A 409 17.48 -63.42 41.90
N THR A 410 17.88 -62.28 41.42
CA THR A 410 19.10 -61.80 40.72
C THR A 410 20.24 -62.81 40.39
N PRO A 411 21.16 -62.54 39.35
CA PRO A 411 22.07 -61.39 39.37
C PRO A 411 22.48 -60.83 37.97
N GLN A 412 23.00 -59.60 38.02
CA GLN A 412 23.91 -58.99 37.05
C GLN A 412 25.22 -59.74 36.87
N PRO A 413 26.01 -59.52 35.78
CA PRO A 413 27.26 -58.77 35.95
C PRO A 413 27.59 -57.75 34.80
N GLN A 414 28.17 -56.64 35.20
CA GLN A 414 29.21 -55.87 34.51
C GLN A 414 30.59 -56.47 34.86
N PRO A 415 31.74 -55.99 34.29
CA PRO A 415 32.11 -55.06 33.22
C PRO A 415 33.29 -55.61 32.35
N ALA A 416 33.68 -54.85 31.28
CA ALA A 416 35.11 -54.78 30.90
C ALA A 416 35.35 -53.53 29.96
N ALA A 417 36.33 -52.76 30.41
CA ALA A 417 36.93 -51.64 29.69
C ALA A 417 38.08 -52.14 28.80
N ALA A 418 38.35 -51.33 27.75
CA ALA A 418 39.65 -51.02 27.13
C ALA A 418 39.34 -50.61 25.66
N SER A 419 39.88 -49.64 25.02
CA SER A 419 41.07 -48.82 25.08
C SER A 419 41.02 -47.87 23.92
N ALA A 420 41.57 -46.71 24.08
CA ALA A 420 41.74 -45.66 23.08
C ALA A 420 42.71 -46.10 21.96
N GLN A 421 42.49 -45.57 20.76
CA GLN A 421 43.50 -44.81 19.98
C GLN A 421 42.94 -44.22 18.69
N PRO A 422 43.60 -43.19 18.11
CA PRO A 422 43.02 -42.22 17.25
C PRO A 422 43.26 -42.50 15.77
N TYR A 423 42.34 -42.10 14.91
CA TYR A 423 42.63 -42.00 13.46
C TYR A 423 42.36 -40.58 12.95
N THR A 424 43.47 -39.93 12.64
CA THR A 424 43.61 -38.90 11.64
C THR A 424 43.24 -39.46 10.27
N SER A 425 42.39 -38.78 9.51
CA SER A 425 42.48 -38.69 8.04
C SER A 425 41.39 -37.78 7.48
N THR A 426 41.83 -36.67 6.95
CA THR A 426 41.83 -36.41 5.52
C THR A 426 40.45 -36.13 4.94
N LEU A 427 40.19 -34.82 4.81
CA LEU A 427 39.23 -34.22 3.92
C LEU A 427 39.40 -34.74 2.49
N GLN A 428 38.38 -35.37 1.96
CA GLN A 428 38.16 -35.45 0.51
C GLN A 428 36.77 -34.93 0.20
N GLN A 429 36.74 -33.75 -0.44
CA GLN A 429 35.60 -33.23 -1.18
C GLN A 429 35.39 -34.08 -2.44
N PRO A 430 34.16 -34.40 -2.82
CA PRO A 430 33.89 -34.82 -4.19
C PRO A 430 33.71 -33.56 -5.08
N GLU A 431 34.62 -33.41 -6.04
CA GLU A 431 34.49 -32.51 -7.16
C GLU A 431 33.30 -32.95 -8.03
N VAL A 432 32.40 -31.99 -8.32
CA VAL A 432 31.36 -32.11 -9.33
C VAL A 432 31.91 -31.52 -10.64
N PRO A 433 31.87 -32.21 -11.76
CA PRO A 433 32.47 -31.72 -13.01
C PRO A 433 31.66 -30.56 -13.60
N TYR A 434 32.33 -29.45 -13.79
CA TYR A 434 31.86 -28.31 -14.59
C TYR A 434 31.73 -28.71 -16.05
N THR A 435 30.53 -28.78 -16.57
CA THR A 435 30.29 -28.81 -18.01
C THR A 435 30.49 -27.41 -18.59
N LYS A 436 31.42 -27.31 -19.54
CA LYS A 436 31.73 -26.09 -20.29
C LYS A 436 30.49 -25.56 -21.00
N SER A 437 30.10 -24.36 -20.71
CA SER A 437 29.10 -23.60 -21.47
C SER A 437 29.67 -23.20 -22.83
N SER A 438 28.91 -23.52 -23.88
CA SER A 438 29.17 -23.09 -25.26
C SER A 438 29.01 -21.57 -25.39
N PRO A 439 29.79 -20.90 -26.26
CA PRO A 439 29.73 -19.45 -26.41
C PRO A 439 28.48 -19.01 -27.17
N LEU A 440 27.82 -17.95 -26.67
CA LEU A 440 26.74 -17.22 -27.29
C LEU A 440 27.19 -16.61 -28.64
N PRO A 441 26.35 -16.58 -29.67
CA PRO A 441 26.67 -15.95 -30.94
C PRO A 441 26.71 -14.44 -30.79
N LYS A 442 27.81 -13.80 -31.27
CA LYS A 442 27.97 -12.37 -31.40
C LYS A 442 26.94 -11.80 -32.37
N VAL A 443 26.04 -10.97 -31.89
CA VAL A 443 25.17 -10.13 -32.72
C VAL A 443 25.99 -8.97 -33.25
N SER A 444 26.17 -8.90 -34.56
CA SER A 444 26.83 -7.77 -35.24
C SER A 444 25.93 -6.52 -35.19
N THR A 445 26.39 -5.47 -34.52
CA THR A 445 25.83 -4.14 -34.58
C THR A 445 26.32 -3.42 -35.83
N GLU A 446 25.61 -3.53 -36.92
CA GLU A 446 25.62 -2.56 -38.02
C GLU A 446 24.18 -2.28 -38.45
N ARG A 447 23.57 -1.27 -37.81
CA ARG A 447 22.41 -0.57 -38.36
C ARG A 447 22.84 0.81 -38.78
N LYS A 448 23.00 1.00 -40.10
CA LYS A 448 23.16 2.29 -40.75
C LYS A 448 21.88 3.11 -40.50
N ALA A 449 22.05 4.30 -39.92
CA ALA A 449 20.99 5.30 -39.79
C ALA A 449 20.58 5.83 -41.18
N PRO A 450 19.29 6.02 -41.47
CA PRO A 450 18.87 6.68 -42.70
C PRO A 450 19.15 8.19 -42.61
N VAL A 451 19.86 8.69 -43.63
CA VAL A 451 20.12 10.13 -43.83
C VAL A 451 18.83 10.77 -44.34
N ILE A 452 18.23 11.63 -43.54
CA ILE A 452 17.11 12.49 -43.95
C ILE A 452 17.68 13.72 -44.67
N LYS A 453 17.41 13.83 -45.95
CA LYS A 453 17.70 15.04 -46.73
C LYS A 453 16.74 16.16 -46.31
N ALA A 454 17.30 17.27 -45.85
CA ALA A 454 16.56 18.50 -45.61
C ALA A 454 16.01 19.07 -46.93
N GLY A 455 14.70 19.17 -47.01
CA GLY A 455 13.97 19.79 -48.12
C GLY A 455 12.81 20.61 -47.56
N SER A 456 13.03 21.92 -47.52
CA SER A 456 12.06 22.99 -47.73
C SER A 456 10.69 22.87 -47.00
N LEU A 457 10.57 23.49 -45.85
CA LEU A 457 9.29 23.87 -45.24
C LEU A 457 9.14 25.40 -45.32
N GLY A 458 8.42 25.86 -46.36
CA GLY A 458 7.93 27.21 -46.45
C GLY A 458 6.66 27.38 -45.61
N MET A 459 6.74 28.18 -44.56
CA MET A 459 5.56 28.60 -43.77
C MET A 459 4.90 29.80 -44.46
N SER A 460 3.58 29.68 -44.76
CA SER A 460 2.75 30.79 -45.12
C SER A 460 1.67 31.01 -44.07
N ILE A 461 1.78 32.08 -43.31
CA ILE A 461 0.77 32.57 -42.39
C ILE A 461 -0.20 33.45 -43.16
N ARG A 462 -1.49 33.09 -43.25
CA ARG A 462 -2.55 34.00 -43.62
C ARG A 462 -3.60 34.13 -42.52
N LYS A 463 -3.69 35.34 -42.01
CA LYS A 463 -4.76 35.91 -41.20
C LYS A 463 -6.12 35.75 -41.87
N THR A 464 -7.11 35.30 -41.13
CA THR A 464 -8.51 35.37 -41.55
C THR A 464 -9.26 36.41 -40.71
N GLN A 465 -9.75 37.45 -41.36
CA GLN A 465 -10.75 38.37 -40.83
C GLN A 465 -12.15 37.86 -41.19
N THR A 466 -13.04 38.04 -40.25
CA THR A 466 -14.48 37.79 -40.29
C THR A 466 -15.20 38.77 -41.24
N ALA A 467 -16.13 38.28 -42.07
CA ALA A 467 -17.32 39.01 -42.46
C ALA A 467 -18.40 38.07 -43.05
N SER A 468 -19.58 38.25 -42.55
CA SER A 468 -20.86 37.65 -42.93
C SER A 468 -21.36 38.09 -44.31
N ALA A 469 -22.03 37.21 -45.10
CA ALA A 469 -23.24 37.47 -45.86
C ALA A 469 -23.68 36.26 -46.70
N GLU A 470 -24.94 36.03 -46.74
CA GLU A 470 -25.75 35.05 -47.46
C GLU A 470 -25.94 35.35 -48.97
N PRO A 471 -26.80 34.60 -49.70
CA PRO A 471 -26.34 33.66 -50.75
C PRO A 471 -26.78 34.11 -52.15
N THR A 472 -26.12 33.62 -53.21
CA THR A 472 -26.74 33.51 -54.52
C THR A 472 -26.18 32.35 -55.33
N ALA A 473 -27.09 31.60 -55.93
CA ALA A 473 -26.89 30.54 -56.88
C ALA A 473 -26.24 30.96 -58.18
N ARG A 474 -25.35 30.12 -58.77
CA ARG A 474 -25.40 29.78 -60.21
C ARG A 474 -24.27 28.91 -60.69
N THR A 475 -24.68 27.79 -61.31
CA THR A 475 -24.16 27.10 -62.51
C THR A 475 -22.86 26.34 -62.47
N ALA A 476 -23.04 25.10 -62.87
CA ALA A 476 -22.10 24.01 -63.10
C ALA A 476 -20.98 24.34 -64.11
N SER A 477 -19.78 23.82 -63.82
CA SER A 477 -18.86 23.37 -64.87
C SER A 477 -18.06 22.17 -64.38
N ASN A 478 -18.04 21.14 -65.18
CA ASN A 478 -17.36 19.86 -64.99
C ASN A 478 -15.84 20.03 -64.84
N ALA A 479 -15.28 19.50 -63.77
CA ALA A 479 -13.89 19.09 -63.67
C ALA A 479 -13.82 17.73 -62.95
N PRO A 480 -12.93 16.83 -63.32
CA PRO A 480 -12.98 15.44 -62.85
C PRO A 480 -12.66 15.32 -61.38
N VAL A 481 -13.54 14.62 -60.68
CA VAL A 481 -13.37 14.21 -59.26
C VAL A 481 -12.18 13.29 -59.19
N GLN A 482 -11.09 13.76 -58.56
CA GLN A 482 -10.04 12.87 -58.11
C GLN A 482 -10.60 12.07 -56.92
N GLN A 483 -10.71 10.78 -57.11
CA GLN A 483 -11.01 9.81 -56.05
C GLN A 483 -9.93 9.94 -54.98
N PRO A 484 -10.25 9.89 -53.66
CA PRO A 484 -9.26 9.83 -52.62
C PRO A 484 -8.46 8.56 -52.76
N VAL A 485 -7.14 8.69 -52.84
CA VAL A 485 -6.18 7.60 -52.80
C VAL A 485 -6.43 6.79 -51.53
N ALA A 486 -6.89 5.56 -51.68
CA ALA A 486 -7.04 4.64 -50.55
C ALA A 486 -5.64 4.39 -49.99
N GLU A 487 -5.40 4.88 -48.78
CA GLU A 487 -4.24 4.47 -47.98
C GLU A 487 -4.33 2.95 -47.81
N THR A 488 -3.37 2.23 -48.36
CA THR A 488 -3.23 0.77 -48.19
C THR A 488 -2.73 0.51 -46.77
N TRP A 489 -3.67 0.34 -45.84
CA TRP A 489 -3.38 -0.14 -44.50
C TRP A 489 -3.13 -1.66 -44.63
N GLU A 490 -1.97 -2.10 -44.12
CA GLU A 490 -1.73 -3.52 -43.92
C GLU A 490 -2.55 -4.00 -42.73
N ASP A 491 -3.35 -5.05 -42.90
CA ASP A 491 -4.17 -5.63 -41.82
C ASP A 491 -3.24 -6.25 -40.76
N TYR A 492 -3.15 -5.64 -39.59
CA TYR A 492 -2.35 -6.16 -38.46
C TYR A 492 -3.03 -7.36 -37.81
N MET A 493 -2.24 -8.38 -37.43
CA MET A 493 -2.72 -9.45 -36.57
C MET A 493 -2.86 -8.98 -35.14
N PHE A 494 -3.98 -9.28 -34.51
CA PHE A 494 -4.28 -8.93 -33.12
C PHE A 494 -4.64 -10.20 -32.33
N ASN A 495 -4.56 -10.12 -31.01
CA ASN A 495 -4.89 -11.23 -30.11
C ASN A 495 -6.13 -10.90 -29.25
N GLU A 496 -6.63 -11.92 -28.56
CA GLU A 496 -7.82 -11.79 -27.68
C GLU A 496 -7.64 -10.77 -26.54
N LYS A 497 -6.40 -10.51 -26.10
CA LYS A 497 -6.11 -9.52 -25.06
C LYS A 497 -6.24 -8.10 -25.59
N ASP A 498 -5.77 -7.87 -26.81
CA ASP A 498 -5.88 -6.57 -27.49
C ASP A 498 -7.35 -6.26 -27.81
N LEU A 499 -8.08 -7.26 -28.29
CA LEU A 499 -9.53 -7.18 -28.52
C LEU A 499 -10.27 -6.84 -27.22
N GLY A 500 -9.97 -7.53 -26.13
CA GLY A 500 -10.60 -7.28 -24.82
C GLY A 500 -10.24 -5.93 -24.21
N TYR A 501 -9.07 -5.38 -24.52
CA TYR A 501 -8.66 -4.04 -24.09
C TYR A 501 -9.49 -2.96 -24.79
N TYR A 502 -9.52 -2.95 -26.13
CA TYR A 502 -10.26 -1.94 -26.89
C TYR A 502 -11.79 -2.09 -26.81
N TRP A 503 -12.28 -3.29 -26.52
CA TRP A 503 -13.67 -3.53 -26.16
C TRP A 503 -14.09 -2.75 -24.90
N ARG A 504 -13.26 -2.83 -23.84
CA ARG A 504 -13.52 -2.08 -22.60
C ARG A 504 -13.33 -0.58 -22.78
N GLU A 505 -12.38 -0.17 -23.61
CA GLU A 505 -12.22 1.24 -23.97
C GLU A 505 -13.51 1.77 -24.63
N PHE A 506 -14.05 1.08 -25.60
CA PHE A 506 -15.33 1.45 -26.24
C PHE A 506 -16.47 1.51 -25.23
N ALA A 507 -16.59 0.53 -24.33
CA ALA A 507 -17.60 0.54 -23.29
C ALA A 507 -17.51 1.77 -22.37
N SER A 508 -16.29 2.26 -22.10
CA SER A 508 -16.07 3.48 -21.30
C SER A 508 -16.42 4.78 -22.01
N LEU A 509 -16.46 4.78 -23.36
CA LEU A 509 -16.79 5.94 -24.19
C LEU A 509 -18.29 6.12 -24.38
N LEU A 510 -19.13 5.16 -23.97
CA LEU A 510 -20.58 5.27 -24.09
C LEU A 510 -21.15 6.41 -23.24
N PRO A 511 -22.20 7.12 -23.71
CA PRO A 511 -22.83 8.22 -22.99
C PRO A 511 -23.38 7.79 -21.62
N LYS A 512 -23.48 8.73 -20.68
CA LYS A 512 -24.01 8.46 -19.32
C LYS A 512 -25.44 7.92 -19.33
N GLU A 513 -26.21 8.21 -20.35
CA GLU A 513 -27.56 7.69 -20.55
C GLU A 513 -27.57 6.17 -20.81
N GLU A 514 -26.46 5.63 -21.32
CA GLU A 514 -26.27 4.21 -21.63
C GLU A 514 -25.38 3.49 -20.59
N ALA A 515 -25.20 4.06 -19.40
CA ALA A 515 -24.31 3.52 -18.35
C ALA A 515 -24.63 2.07 -17.95
N ALA A 516 -25.92 1.67 -17.99
CA ALA A 516 -26.32 0.29 -17.72
C ALA A 516 -25.78 -0.69 -18.78
N ASN A 517 -25.76 -0.28 -20.04
CA ASN A 517 -25.24 -1.06 -21.15
C ASN A 517 -23.71 -1.08 -21.17
N ALA A 518 -23.08 0.04 -20.85
CA ALA A 518 -21.65 0.13 -20.64
C ALA A 518 -21.17 -0.84 -19.53
N GLY A 519 -21.88 -0.89 -18.41
CA GLY A 519 -21.60 -1.85 -17.33
C GLY A 519 -21.77 -3.32 -17.75
N ARG A 520 -22.75 -3.62 -18.62
CA ARG A 520 -22.90 -4.97 -19.20
C ARG A 520 -21.73 -5.30 -20.13
N MET A 521 -21.39 -4.40 -21.04
CA MET A 521 -20.27 -4.59 -21.99
C MET A 521 -18.93 -4.81 -21.27
N MET A 522 -18.66 -4.11 -20.17
CA MET A 522 -17.42 -4.29 -19.40
C MET A 522 -17.27 -5.69 -18.81
N ASN A 523 -18.38 -6.41 -18.60
CA ASN A 523 -18.39 -7.75 -18.04
C ASN A 523 -18.51 -8.85 -19.11
N MET A 524 -18.77 -8.48 -20.37
CA MET A 524 -18.76 -9.41 -21.50
C MET A 524 -17.33 -9.66 -21.95
N HIS A 525 -17.04 -10.88 -22.34
CA HIS A 525 -15.74 -11.27 -22.85
C HIS A 525 -15.88 -11.62 -24.33
N PRO A 526 -15.40 -10.74 -25.23
CA PRO A 526 -15.36 -11.08 -26.65
C PRO A 526 -14.37 -12.20 -26.87
N HIS A 527 -14.79 -13.25 -27.57
CA HIS A 527 -13.98 -14.43 -27.90
C HIS A 527 -13.64 -14.43 -29.39
N LEU A 528 -12.35 -14.55 -29.72
CA LEU A 528 -11.89 -14.54 -31.10
C LEU A 528 -12.08 -15.92 -31.72
N LEU A 529 -12.77 -16.00 -32.85
CA LEU A 529 -12.99 -17.25 -33.57
C LEU A 529 -11.72 -17.71 -34.34
N ALA A 530 -11.71 -18.94 -34.78
CA ALA A 530 -10.56 -19.56 -35.43
C ALA A 530 -10.09 -18.87 -36.72
N ASP A 531 -10.93 -18.05 -37.35
CA ASP A 531 -10.61 -17.24 -38.53
C ASP A 531 -9.76 -15.99 -38.22
N GLN A 532 -9.53 -15.68 -36.95
CA GLN A 532 -8.79 -14.50 -36.46
C GLN A 532 -9.30 -13.15 -37.00
N GLN A 533 -10.52 -13.11 -37.51
CA GLN A 533 -11.17 -11.90 -38.06
C GLN A 533 -12.53 -11.66 -37.43
N THR A 534 -13.23 -12.73 -37.04
CA THR A 534 -14.55 -12.64 -36.41
C THR A 534 -14.44 -12.91 -34.92
N PHE A 535 -15.10 -12.09 -34.11
CA PHE A 535 -15.22 -12.35 -32.69
C PHE A 535 -16.69 -12.53 -32.29
N GLU A 536 -16.91 -13.40 -31.33
CA GLU A 536 -18.22 -13.74 -30.80
C GLU A 536 -18.40 -13.14 -29.39
N VAL A 537 -19.57 -12.57 -29.16
CA VAL A 537 -19.97 -12.04 -27.84
C VAL A 537 -21.22 -12.81 -27.37
N ALA A 538 -21.08 -13.51 -26.24
CA ALA A 538 -22.21 -14.17 -25.59
C ALA A 538 -23.06 -13.14 -24.84
N VAL A 539 -24.37 -13.12 -25.09
CA VAL A 539 -25.34 -12.20 -24.49
C VAL A 539 -26.42 -12.98 -23.74
N ASP A 540 -27.00 -12.37 -22.70
CA ASP A 540 -27.88 -13.04 -21.76
C ASP A 540 -29.29 -13.31 -22.31
N ASN A 541 -29.78 -12.47 -23.23
CA ASN A 541 -31.13 -12.56 -23.78
C ASN A 541 -31.28 -11.86 -25.13
N ASP A 542 -32.39 -12.15 -25.84
CA ASP A 542 -32.68 -11.60 -27.17
C ASP A 542 -32.77 -10.06 -27.21
N MET A 543 -33.17 -9.42 -26.10
CA MET A 543 -33.24 -7.95 -26.05
C MET A 543 -31.85 -7.32 -26.06
N VAL A 544 -30.92 -7.87 -25.30
CA VAL A 544 -29.51 -7.46 -25.29
C VAL A 544 -28.85 -7.77 -26.62
N GLN A 545 -29.20 -8.90 -27.25
CA GLN A 545 -28.72 -9.26 -28.58
C GLN A 545 -29.09 -8.20 -29.62
N LYS A 546 -30.37 -7.79 -29.66
CA LYS A 546 -30.83 -6.73 -30.59
C LYS A 546 -30.11 -5.41 -30.35
N TYR A 547 -29.91 -5.04 -29.09
CA TYR A 547 -29.20 -3.82 -28.74
C TYR A 547 -27.71 -3.90 -29.19
N MET A 548 -27.04 -5.03 -28.95
CA MET A 548 -25.67 -5.23 -29.37
C MET A 548 -25.53 -5.23 -30.90
N GLN A 549 -26.49 -5.78 -31.63
CA GLN A 549 -26.55 -5.71 -33.09
C GLN A 549 -26.70 -4.28 -33.61
N GLN A 550 -27.43 -3.41 -32.91
CA GLN A 550 -27.52 -1.99 -33.26
C GLN A 550 -26.21 -1.23 -33.04
N LEU A 551 -25.45 -1.60 -32.01
CA LEU A 551 -24.14 -1.04 -31.71
C LEU A 551 -23.01 -1.66 -32.53
N ALA A 552 -23.21 -2.82 -33.11
CA ALA A 552 -22.17 -3.55 -33.86
C ALA A 552 -21.41 -2.70 -34.87
N PRO A 553 -22.06 -1.86 -35.71
CA PRO A 553 -21.32 -1.03 -36.67
C PRO A 553 -20.38 -0.02 -36.00
N LYS A 554 -20.78 0.54 -34.83
CA LYS A 554 -19.94 1.48 -34.08
C LYS A 554 -18.78 0.79 -33.39
N ILE A 555 -19.02 -0.39 -32.84
CA ILE A 555 -18.01 -1.23 -32.19
C ILE A 555 -16.98 -1.71 -33.22
N GLU A 556 -17.45 -2.21 -34.36
CA GLU A 556 -16.58 -2.66 -35.47
C GLU A 556 -15.72 -1.50 -35.97
N ALA A 557 -16.29 -0.33 -36.22
CA ALA A 557 -15.54 0.84 -36.68
C ALA A 557 -14.45 1.26 -35.68
N HIS A 558 -14.76 1.29 -34.39
CA HIS A 558 -13.79 1.61 -33.33
C HIS A 558 -12.66 0.56 -33.28
N LEU A 559 -13.00 -0.72 -33.31
CA LEU A 559 -12.03 -1.81 -33.26
C LEU A 559 -11.17 -1.85 -34.54
N GLN A 560 -11.76 -1.61 -35.72
CA GLN A 560 -11.04 -1.52 -37.00
C GLN A 560 -10.03 -0.39 -37.00
N GLU A 561 -10.38 0.78 -36.44
CA GLU A 561 -9.48 1.92 -36.30
C GLU A 561 -8.34 1.63 -35.33
N LYS A 562 -8.64 1.10 -34.15
CA LYS A 562 -7.66 0.87 -33.06
C LYS A 562 -6.75 -0.33 -33.30
N LEU A 563 -7.27 -1.38 -33.90
CA LEU A 563 -6.51 -2.62 -34.21
C LEU A 563 -5.90 -2.58 -35.61
N HIS A 564 -6.14 -1.51 -36.39
CA HIS A 564 -5.67 -1.38 -37.79
C HIS A 564 -5.99 -2.60 -38.65
N ASN A 565 -7.20 -3.16 -38.49
CA ASN A 565 -7.65 -4.33 -39.26
C ASN A 565 -9.10 -4.14 -39.71
N ARG A 566 -9.31 -4.03 -41.04
CA ARG A 566 -10.63 -3.77 -41.66
C ARG A 566 -11.53 -4.99 -41.72
N LYS A 567 -11.00 -6.18 -41.47
CA LYS A 567 -11.74 -7.45 -41.61
C LYS A 567 -12.47 -7.86 -40.34
N ILE A 568 -12.31 -7.11 -39.24
CA ILE A 568 -12.93 -7.41 -37.96
C ILE A 568 -14.45 -7.35 -38.11
N ARG A 569 -15.13 -8.44 -37.67
CA ARG A 569 -16.59 -8.54 -37.64
C ARG A 569 -17.06 -9.05 -36.28
N MET A 570 -18.18 -8.53 -35.83
CA MET A 570 -18.80 -8.92 -34.57
C MET A 570 -19.98 -9.86 -34.82
N THR A 571 -20.01 -10.98 -34.12
CA THR A 571 -21.18 -11.87 -34.02
C THR A 571 -21.68 -11.94 -32.60
N THR A 572 -22.99 -12.10 -32.44
CA THR A 572 -23.62 -12.18 -31.12
C THR A 572 -24.38 -13.50 -30.98
N ARG A 573 -24.15 -14.22 -29.90
CA ARG A 573 -24.84 -15.46 -29.55
C ARG A 573 -25.57 -15.31 -28.22
N VAL A 574 -26.80 -15.79 -28.16
CA VAL A 574 -27.50 -15.90 -26.88
C VAL A 574 -26.93 -17.09 -26.12
N SER A 575 -26.58 -16.88 -24.84
CA SER A 575 -25.96 -17.91 -24.00
C SER A 575 -26.96 -19.02 -23.71
N GLU A 576 -26.50 -20.28 -23.74
CA GLU A 576 -27.32 -21.44 -23.39
C GLU A 576 -27.48 -21.53 -21.85
N ALA A 577 -28.56 -22.19 -21.41
CA ALA A 577 -28.99 -22.27 -19.98
C ALA A 577 -27.93 -22.84 -19.02
N ASN A 578 -26.83 -23.40 -19.50
CA ASN A 578 -25.72 -23.98 -18.72
C ASN A 578 -24.49 -23.08 -18.61
N GLU A 579 -24.43 -21.95 -19.29
CA GLU A 579 -23.33 -21.01 -19.16
C GLU A 579 -23.56 -20.10 -17.93
N ASN A 580 -22.55 -19.98 -17.03
CA ASN A 580 -22.60 -19.16 -15.83
C ASN A 580 -22.56 -17.65 -16.16
N VAL A 581 -23.67 -17.13 -16.65
CA VAL A 581 -23.84 -15.70 -16.85
C VAL A 581 -24.27 -15.05 -15.52
N ARG A 582 -23.50 -14.06 -15.04
CA ARG A 582 -23.80 -13.39 -13.77
C ARG A 582 -24.93 -12.36 -13.96
N PRO A 583 -26.02 -12.42 -13.15
CA PRO A 583 -27.11 -11.43 -13.24
C PRO A 583 -26.63 -10.04 -12.80
N TYR A 584 -26.96 -8.99 -13.56
CA TYR A 584 -26.44 -7.63 -13.38
C TYR A 584 -27.40 -6.71 -12.63
N SER A 585 -28.72 -6.92 -12.76
CA SER A 585 -29.70 -6.11 -12.06
C SER A 585 -30.19 -6.80 -10.77
N HIS A 586 -30.63 -5.99 -9.80
CA HIS A 586 -31.26 -6.52 -8.59
C HIS A 586 -32.49 -7.36 -8.91
N VAL A 587 -33.25 -7.00 -9.95
CA VAL A 587 -34.43 -7.73 -10.43
C VAL A 587 -34.03 -9.10 -10.99
N GLU A 588 -33.00 -9.17 -11.83
CA GLU A 588 -32.50 -10.42 -12.41
C GLU A 588 -31.92 -11.35 -11.33
N ARG A 589 -31.17 -10.81 -10.37
CA ARG A 589 -30.71 -11.57 -9.21
C ARG A 589 -31.86 -12.17 -8.41
N PHE A 590 -32.90 -11.39 -8.17
CA PHE A 590 -34.08 -11.86 -7.47
C PHE A 590 -34.82 -12.95 -8.28
N GLN A 591 -34.99 -12.79 -9.59
CA GLN A 591 -35.58 -13.79 -10.47
C GLN A 591 -34.77 -15.10 -10.48
N MET A 592 -33.44 -15.01 -10.51
CA MET A 592 -32.58 -16.18 -10.46
C MET A 592 -32.63 -16.87 -9.08
N MET A 593 -32.71 -16.10 -7.99
CA MET A 593 -32.88 -16.63 -6.64
C MET A 593 -34.27 -17.24 -6.46
N SER A 594 -35.35 -16.65 -7.01
CA SER A 594 -36.69 -17.17 -6.93
C SER A 594 -36.89 -18.45 -7.75
N LYS A 595 -36.17 -18.62 -8.88
CA LYS A 595 -36.11 -19.90 -9.62
C LYS A 595 -35.47 -21.02 -8.78
N LYS A 596 -34.43 -20.68 -7.97
CA LYS A 596 -33.76 -21.63 -7.07
C LYS A 596 -34.59 -21.92 -5.80
N ASN A 597 -35.34 -20.94 -5.32
CA ASN A 597 -36.15 -21.07 -4.12
C ASN A 597 -37.49 -20.32 -4.29
N PRO A 598 -38.59 -21.06 -4.66
CA PRO A 598 -39.90 -20.47 -4.88
C PRO A 598 -40.52 -19.76 -3.66
N SER A 599 -40.02 -20.04 -2.45
CA SER A 599 -40.48 -19.38 -1.22
C SER A 599 -40.15 -17.88 -1.17
N LEU A 600 -39.20 -17.41 -1.96
CA LEU A 600 -38.87 -15.99 -2.07
C LEU A 600 -39.97 -15.15 -2.73
N LEU A 601 -40.73 -15.73 -3.65
CA LEU A 601 -41.90 -15.05 -4.24
C LEU A 601 -43.00 -14.83 -3.18
N LYS A 602 -43.29 -15.86 -2.37
CA LYS A 602 -44.24 -15.74 -1.26
C LYS A 602 -43.80 -14.73 -0.20
N LEU A 603 -42.48 -14.67 0.08
CA LEU A 603 -41.91 -13.69 1.00
C LEU A 603 -42.07 -12.26 0.47
N LYS A 604 -41.80 -12.05 -0.83
CA LYS A 604 -41.98 -10.75 -1.48
C LYS A 604 -43.42 -10.26 -1.38
N GLU A 605 -44.41 -11.13 -1.68
CA GLU A 605 -45.83 -10.81 -1.60
C GLU A 605 -46.29 -10.56 -0.15
N ALA A 606 -45.84 -11.40 0.80
CA ALA A 606 -46.22 -11.28 2.21
C ALA A 606 -45.68 -10.01 2.90
N LEU A 607 -44.53 -9.49 2.44
CA LEU A 607 -43.87 -8.30 3.02
C LEU A 607 -44.03 -7.04 2.15
N GLY A 608 -44.72 -7.12 1.00
CA GLY A 608 -44.92 -5.97 0.10
C GLY A 608 -43.63 -5.33 -0.40
N LEU A 609 -42.53 -6.12 -0.63
CA LEU A 609 -41.24 -5.60 -0.99
C LEU A 609 -41.19 -5.20 -2.47
N GLU A 610 -40.82 -3.96 -2.76
CA GLU A 610 -40.48 -3.51 -4.10
C GLU A 610 -38.96 -3.66 -4.35
N LEU A 611 -38.62 -4.09 -5.57
CA LEU A 611 -37.21 -4.22 -6.00
C LEU A 611 -36.79 -2.92 -6.65
N SER A 612 -35.97 -2.15 -5.96
CA SER A 612 -35.34 -0.91 -6.48
C SER A 612 -34.07 -1.20 -7.28
#